data_92941058f440a865b0ceb61098d27f98
#
_entry.id   92941058f440a865b0ceb61098d27f98
#
_cell.length_a   1.000
_cell.length_b   1.000
_cell.length_c   1.000
_cell.angle_alpha   90.00
_cell.angle_beta   90.00
_cell.angle_gamma   90.00
#
_symmetry.space_group_name_H-M   'P 1'
#
loop_
_entity.id
_entity.type
_entity.pdbx_description
1 polymer ?
#
loop_
_entity_poly.entity_id
_entity_poly.type
_entity_poly.pdbx_seq_one_letter_code
_entity_poly.pdbx_strand_id
1 'polypeptide(L)'
;MQSATERRQLILEFISDHRSVKIQQIMDEFEISRRTALRDVQLLSCSYPIYTQTTGAGGVKAVDGWYLTHRYLHADQEALLRSLLSCLTPEKQKTMEQILIAFSKPKKEDKQ
;
A
#
# COMPACT_ATOMS: atom_id res chain seq x y z
N MET A 1 -24.04 2.62 -9.32
CA MET A 1 -23.62 1.21 -9.18
C MET A 1 -22.23 1.03 -9.77
N GLN A 2 -21.36 0.40 -9.02
CA GLN A 2 -20.00 0.18 -9.50
C GLN A 2 -19.94 -0.92 -10.54
N SER A 3 -19.13 -0.72 -11.57
CA SER A 3 -18.80 -1.80 -12.48
C SER A 3 -17.87 -2.79 -11.80
N ALA A 4 -17.75 -3.98 -12.39
CA ALA A 4 -16.82 -4.97 -11.85
C ALA A 4 -15.38 -4.47 -11.90
N THR A 5 -15.04 -3.74 -12.95
CA THR A 5 -13.69 -3.18 -13.08
C THR A 5 -13.38 -2.16 -11.98
N GLU A 6 -14.35 -1.27 -11.73
CA GLU A 6 -14.18 -0.28 -10.66
C GLU A 6 -14.08 -0.94 -9.30
N ARG A 7 -14.92 -1.94 -9.06
CA ARG A 7 -14.91 -2.66 -7.80
C ARG A 7 -13.55 -3.34 -7.57
N ARG A 8 -13.03 -4.01 -8.60
CA ARG A 8 -11.73 -4.70 -8.46
C ARG A 8 -10.60 -3.72 -8.20
N GLN A 9 -10.64 -2.55 -8.84
CA GLN A 9 -9.64 -1.54 -8.59
C GLN A 9 -9.66 -1.09 -7.13
N LEU A 10 -10.85 -0.88 -6.58
CA LEU A 10 -10.99 -0.47 -5.19
C LEU A 10 -10.57 -1.57 -4.23
N ILE A 11 -10.86 -2.82 -4.57
CA ILE A 11 -10.42 -3.96 -3.77
C ILE A 11 -8.88 -4.02 -3.75
N LEU A 12 -8.26 -3.81 -4.89
CA LEU A 12 -6.80 -3.81 -4.99
C LEU A 12 -6.19 -2.72 -4.13
N GLU A 13 -6.78 -1.52 -4.14
CA GLU A 13 -6.33 -0.43 -3.29
C GLU A 13 -6.46 -0.79 -1.82
N PHE A 14 -7.58 -1.42 -1.47
CA PHE A 14 -7.83 -1.86 -0.10
C PHE A 14 -6.78 -2.86 0.37
N ILE A 15 -6.45 -3.84 -0.47
CA ILE A 15 -5.43 -4.84 -0.16
C ILE A 15 -4.06 -4.19 -0.04
N SER A 16 -3.74 -3.30 -0.97
CA SER A 16 -2.45 -2.61 -0.95
C SER A 16 -2.28 -1.76 0.32
N ASP A 17 -3.34 -1.06 0.71
CA ASP A 17 -3.27 -0.19 1.88
C ASP A 17 -3.16 -0.96 3.18
N HIS A 18 -3.91 -2.05 3.30
CA HIS A 18 -3.98 -2.81 4.55
C HIS A 18 -2.91 -3.90 4.63
N ARG A 19 -2.29 -4.24 3.53
CA ARG A 19 -1.25 -5.26 3.37
C ARG A 19 -1.74 -6.69 3.57
N SER A 20 -2.67 -6.92 4.48
CA SER A 20 -3.23 -8.23 4.78
C SER A 20 -4.69 -8.04 5.16
N VAL A 21 -5.59 -8.67 4.41
CA VAL A 21 -7.03 -8.56 4.68
C VAL A 21 -7.66 -9.94 4.60
N LYS A 22 -8.73 -10.11 5.35
CA LYS A 22 -9.52 -11.33 5.30
C LYS A 22 -10.60 -11.17 4.25
N ILE A 23 -11.02 -12.30 3.68
CA ILE A 23 -12.10 -12.27 2.68
C ILE A 23 -13.35 -11.63 3.27
N GLN A 24 -13.64 -11.90 4.55
CA GLN A 24 -14.81 -11.29 5.19
C GLN A 24 -14.73 -9.77 5.21
N GLN A 25 -13.52 -9.23 5.41
CA GLN A 25 -13.34 -7.78 5.39
C GLN A 25 -13.66 -7.21 4.02
N ILE A 26 -13.28 -7.90 2.95
CA ILE A 26 -13.59 -7.46 1.60
C ILE A 26 -15.10 -7.54 1.35
N MET A 27 -15.73 -8.62 1.80
CA MET A 27 -17.17 -8.77 1.66
C MET A 27 -17.92 -7.64 2.32
N ASP A 28 -17.50 -7.30 3.55
CA ASP A 28 -18.16 -6.27 4.33
C ASP A 28 -17.92 -4.87 3.75
N GLU A 29 -16.68 -4.61 3.37
CA GLU A 29 -16.32 -3.28 2.86
C GLU A 29 -17.03 -2.97 1.53
N PHE A 30 -17.15 -3.96 0.67
CA PHE A 30 -17.67 -3.75 -0.68
C PHE A 30 -19.08 -4.30 -0.86
N GLU A 31 -19.66 -4.86 0.20
CA GLU A 31 -21.02 -5.40 0.21
C GLU A 31 -21.22 -6.39 -0.94
N ILE A 32 -20.33 -7.36 -1.02
CA ILE A 32 -20.36 -8.40 -2.04
C ILE A 32 -20.35 -9.78 -1.38
N SER A 33 -20.77 -10.77 -2.14
CA SER A 33 -20.77 -12.14 -1.67
C SER A 33 -19.34 -12.69 -1.59
N ARG A 34 -19.19 -13.76 -0.84
CA ARG A 34 -17.90 -14.44 -0.73
C ARG A 34 -17.42 -14.92 -2.09
N ARG A 35 -18.34 -15.45 -2.90
CA ARG A 35 -18.00 -15.93 -4.23
C ARG A 35 -17.44 -14.81 -5.10
N THR A 36 -18.08 -13.64 -5.07
CA THR A 36 -17.61 -12.49 -5.84
C THR A 36 -16.27 -12.01 -5.33
N ALA A 37 -16.10 -11.95 -4.00
CA ALA A 37 -14.84 -11.52 -3.41
C ALA A 37 -13.70 -12.44 -3.83
N LEU A 38 -13.91 -13.74 -3.74
CA LEU A 38 -12.87 -14.71 -4.11
C LEU A 38 -12.54 -14.63 -5.60
N ARG A 39 -13.56 -14.46 -6.44
CA ARG A 39 -13.34 -14.31 -7.88
C ARG A 39 -12.51 -13.06 -8.19
N ASP A 40 -12.88 -11.95 -7.59
CA ASP A 40 -12.18 -10.70 -7.82
C ASP A 40 -10.72 -10.78 -7.39
N VAL A 41 -10.48 -11.37 -6.20
CA VAL A 41 -9.13 -11.55 -5.70
C VAL A 41 -8.32 -12.45 -6.62
N GLN A 42 -8.93 -13.53 -7.10
CA GLN A 42 -8.23 -14.44 -7.99
C GLN A 42 -7.82 -13.74 -9.30
N LEU A 43 -8.73 -12.96 -9.85
CA LEU A 43 -8.43 -12.21 -11.08
C LEU A 43 -7.32 -11.19 -10.84
N LEU A 44 -7.38 -10.49 -9.71
CA LEU A 44 -6.35 -9.50 -9.38
C LEU A 44 -5.00 -10.16 -9.17
N SER A 45 -4.96 -11.34 -8.57
CA SER A 45 -3.70 -12.02 -8.31
C SER A 45 -2.98 -12.46 -9.58
N CYS A 46 -3.70 -12.54 -10.68
CA CYS A 46 -3.09 -12.86 -11.97
C CYS A 46 -2.27 -11.69 -12.53
N SER A 47 -2.59 -10.47 -12.10
CA SER A 47 -1.97 -9.26 -12.67
C SER A 47 -1.14 -8.47 -11.67
N TYR A 48 -1.34 -8.68 -10.39
CA TYR A 48 -0.70 -7.88 -9.35
C TYR A 48 -0.06 -8.78 -8.30
N PRO A 49 0.98 -8.29 -7.60
CA PRO A 49 1.67 -9.11 -6.59
C PRO A 49 0.87 -9.21 -5.28
N ILE A 50 -0.23 -9.91 -5.35
CA ILE A 50 -1.03 -10.28 -4.18
C ILE A 50 -1.26 -11.79 -4.23
N TYR A 51 -1.49 -12.38 -3.08
CA TYR A 51 -1.69 -13.82 -3.01
C TYR A 51 -2.66 -14.18 -1.89
N THR A 52 -3.31 -15.33 -2.05
CA THR A 52 -4.20 -15.86 -1.03
C THR A 52 -3.42 -16.79 -0.13
N GLN A 53 -3.61 -16.62 1.17
CA GLN A 53 -2.99 -17.49 2.15
C GLN A 53 -4.03 -18.49 2.62
N THR A 54 -3.73 -19.78 2.47
CA THR A 54 -4.69 -20.84 2.81
C THR A 54 -4.48 -21.40 4.20
N THR A 55 -3.38 -21.05 4.86
CA THR A 55 -3.06 -21.56 6.19
C THR A 55 -3.16 -20.44 7.22
N GLY A 56 -3.24 -20.81 8.48
CA GLY A 56 -3.36 -19.84 9.54
C GLY A 56 -4.67 -19.08 9.48
N ALA A 57 -4.62 -17.78 9.59
CA ALA A 57 -5.82 -16.95 9.56
C ALA A 57 -6.39 -16.81 8.15
N GLY A 58 -5.64 -17.23 7.14
CA GLY A 58 -6.07 -17.13 5.75
C GLY A 58 -6.02 -15.70 5.25
N GLY A 59 -6.82 -15.43 4.20
CA GLY A 59 -6.96 -14.09 3.66
C GLY A 59 -6.06 -13.80 2.48
N VAL A 60 -5.97 -12.53 2.15
CA VAL A 60 -5.24 -12.04 0.98
C VAL A 60 -4.14 -11.12 1.47
N LYS A 61 -2.95 -11.26 0.89
CA LYS A 61 -1.80 -10.46 1.28
C LYS A 61 -1.15 -9.81 0.08
N ALA A 62 -0.65 -8.61 0.29
CA ALA A 62 0.20 -7.95 -0.69
C ALA A 62 1.64 -8.40 -0.46
N VAL A 63 2.37 -8.63 -1.56
CA VAL A 63 3.78 -9.02 -1.48
C VAL A 63 4.58 -7.88 -0.85
N ASP A 64 5.51 -8.22 0.04
CA ASP A 64 6.35 -7.23 0.69
C ASP A 64 7.10 -6.41 -0.35
N GLY A 65 7.13 -5.11 -0.13
CA GLY A 65 7.81 -4.20 -1.04
C GLY A 65 6.97 -3.69 -2.19
N TRP A 66 5.82 -4.33 -2.44
CA TRP A 66 4.93 -3.86 -3.50
C TRP A 66 3.82 -2.99 -2.94
N TYR A 67 3.56 -1.88 -3.60
CA TYR A 67 2.47 -0.97 -3.26
C TYR A 67 1.84 -0.50 -4.56
N LEU A 68 0.52 -0.41 -4.56
CA LEU A 68 -0.21 0.02 -5.75
C LEU A 68 0.12 1.46 -6.11
N THR A 69 0.24 2.31 -5.10
CA THR A 69 0.59 3.71 -5.30
C THR A 69 1.84 4.02 -4.49
N HIS A 70 2.48 5.13 -4.84
CA HIS A 70 3.67 5.56 -4.12
C HIS A 70 3.32 5.87 -2.67
N ARG A 71 4.09 5.29 -1.74
CA ARG A 71 3.90 5.53 -0.32
C ARG A 71 4.84 6.61 0.15
N TYR A 72 4.31 7.49 0.97
CA TYR A 72 5.10 8.59 1.52
C TYR A 72 5.27 8.43 3.02
N LEU A 73 6.35 9.00 3.52
CA LEU A 73 6.58 9.05 4.96
C LEU A 73 5.52 9.93 5.61
N HIS A 74 5.12 9.55 6.81
CA HIS A 74 4.30 10.44 7.63
C HIS A 74 5.16 11.58 8.14
N ALA A 75 4.52 12.70 8.47
CA ALA A 75 5.24 13.89 8.90
C ALA A 75 6.19 13.63 10.07
N ASP A 76 5.74 12.85 11.05
CA ASP A 76 6.56 12.54 12.21
C ASP A 76 7.73 11.63 11.85
N GLN A 77 7.53 10.72 10.89
CA GLN A 77 8.60 9.85 10.40
C GLN A 77 9.65 10.67 9.67
N GLU A 78 9.21 11.55 8.80
CA GLU A 78 10.12 12.41 8.06
C GLU A 78 10.92 13.31 9.02
N ALA A 79 10.23 13.87 10.01
CA ALA A 79 10.89 14.72 11.00
C ALA A 79 11.97 13.98 11.77
N LEU A 80 11.68 12.74 12.16
CA LEU A 80 12.65 11.93 12.85
C LEU A 80 13.90 11.69 12.00
N LEU A 81 13.69 11.29 10.75
CA LEU A 81 14.81 11.01 9.86
C LEU A 81 15.65 12.26 9.61
N ARG A 82 14.99 13.41 9.42
CA ARG A 82 15.70 14.66 9.19
C ARG A 82 16.53 15.07 10.44
N SER A 83 15.98 14.80 11.63
CA SER A 83 16.67 15.14 12.86
C SER A 83 17.95 14.32 13.05
N LEU A 84 18.02 13.15 12.41
CA LEU A 84 19.20 12.29 12.53
C LEU A 84 20.30 12.64 11.55
N LEU A 85 20.01 13.50 10.58
CA LEU A 85 21.01 13.87 9.57
C LEU A 85 22.30 14.42 10.17
N SER A 86 22.18 15.26 11.19
CA SER A 86 23.35 15.88 11.80
C SER A 86 24.23 14.87 12.55
N CYS A 87 23.69 13.71 12.86
CA CYS A 87 24.42 12.66 13.56
C CYS A 87 25.13 11.70 12.62
N LEU A 88 24.96 11.87 11.32
CA LEU A 88 25.49 10.94 10.34
C LEU A 88 26.76 11.48 9.70
N THR A 89 27.60 10.56 9.22
CA THR A 89 28.76 10.94 8.42
C THR A 89 28.29 11.53 7.10
N PRO A 90 29.14 12.30 6.40
CA PRO A 90 28.73 12.89 5.11
C PRO A 90 28.21 11.87 4.10
N GLU A 91 28.84 10.69 4.06
CA GLU A 91 28.37 9.65 3.14
C GLU A 91 26.98 9.15 3.51
N LYS A 92 26.75 8.93 4.80
CA LYS A 92 25.44 8.47 5.28
C LYS A 92 24.38 9.55 5.13
N GLN A 93 24.78 10.82 5.30
CA GLN A 93 23.85 11.93 5.08
C GLN A 93 23.35 11.94 3.64
N LYS A 94 24.25 11.69 2.70
CA LYS A 94 23.89 11.64 1.30
C LYS A 94 22.86 10.57 1.03
N THR A 95 23.08 9.38 1.57
CA THR A 95 22.15 8.27 1.42
C THR A 95 20.80 8.60 2.07
N MET A 96 20.82 9.17 3.27
CA MET A 96 19.60 9.54 3.96
C MET A 96 18.83 10.60 3.17
N GLU A 97 19.53 11.56 2.58
CA GLU A 97 18.87 12.58 1.77
C GLU A 97 18.20 11.96 0.55
N GLN A 98 18.81 10.95 -0.05
CA GLN A 98 18.20 10.24 -1.16
C GLN A 98 16.91 9.55 -0.74
N ILE A 99 16.92 8.94 0.44
CA ILE A 99 15.72 8.30 0.98
C ILE A 99 14.62 9.34 1.20
N LEU A 100 14.99 10.47 1.79
CA LEU A 100 14.01 11.53 2.06
C LEU A 100 13.42 12.09 0.78
N ILE A 101 14.26 12.31 -0.24
CA ILE A 101 13.77 12.80 -1.52
C ILE A 101 12.80 11.80 -2.15
N ALA A 102 13.13 10.51 -2.06
CA ALA A 102 12.33 9.48 -2.69
C ALA A 102 10.98 9.28 -2.00
N PHE A 103 10.93 9.41 -0.68
CA PHE A 103 9.76 9.00 0.09
C PHE A 103 9.06 10.12 0.84
N SER A 104 9.57 11.36 0.79
CA SER A 104 8.87 12.48 1.39
C SER A 104 7.72 12.92 0.50
N LYS A 105 6.62 13.28 1.13
CA LYS A 105 5.47 13.76 0.40
C LYS A 105 5.81 15.08 -0.28
N PRO A 106 5.52 15.22 -1.59
CA PRO A 106 5.82 16.48 -2.27
C PRO A 106 5.09 17.65 -1.62
N LYS A 107 5.79 18.75 -1.48
CA LYS A 107 5.12 19.95 -1.01
C LYS A 107 4.21 20.48 -2.11
N LYS A 108 3.01 20.84 -1.75
CA LYS A 108 2.13 21.46 -2.69
C LYS A 108 2.70 22.80 -3.11
N GLU A 109 2.79 23.03 -4.41
CA GLU A 109 3.15 24.33 -4.93
C GLU A 109 1.98 25.25 -4.66
N ASP A 110 2.26 26.24 -3.94
CA ASP A 110 1.19 27.21 -3.75
C ASP A 110 1.11 28.04 -4.97
N LYS A 111 1.18 27.82 -5.53
CA LYS A 111 1.05 28.42 -6.43
C LYS A 111 0.44 28.97 -6.89
N GLN A 112 0.58 29.02 -6.88
CA GLN A 112 0.37 29.41 -7.10
C GLN A 112 0.13 29.87 -7.37
#